data_f41e8282b412119be520689fb94c04b7
#
_entry.id   f41e8282b412119be520689fb94c04b7
#
_cell.length_a   1.000
_cell.length_b   1.000
_cell.length_c   1.000
_cell.angle_alpha   90.00
_cell.angle_beta   90.00
_cell.angle_gamma   90.00
#
_symmetry.space_group_name_H-M   'P 1'
#
loop_
_entity.id
_entity.type
_entity.pdbx_description
1 polymer ?
#
loop_
_entity_poly.entity_id
_entity_poly.type
_entity_poly.pdbx_seq_one_letter_code
_entity_poly.pdbx_strand_id
1 'polypeptide(L)'
;SGVVPLLQLFQKDMEYVAQGTARRGSWAGYLPIDHSDFYEVCEYLEAEPDGNNVGWNVSNDFINLLINGNEDALDRYKTALKTKMMTGKGYFFFPDKANLKRPEWYVAHGLDVKAPQLCNEIMLHSSAEYTYTCVLASMNLFFYDDWKDTDAVYHSTIFLDCVVQEFLERGKNIPGLEKAIAATKKGRALGLGVCGLHTLFQSKGMSFGGFEAHMLNNKIFKGIRSEAERATKWIAEQWGEPDWCKGYNRANTHLLAIAPTKSTALIMGGVSEGINPDTAMVYTQRTPAGEIDRVNPVLLSLMKELKVNTQVNIKDIRDNMGSVQHVTWLTEEQKEVFRTAFEINQFDVIRLAAARGKHLDQWQSLNLFFAAGEDEGYISEVHKEAFLNEDILGLYYIYSRAGIQASKGECSACE
;
A
#
# COMPACT_ATOMS: atom_id res chain seq x y z
N SER A 1 -5.05 32.91 -5.95
CA SER A 1 -4.15 31.92 -6.53
C SER A 1 -3.53 31.15 -5.38
N GLY A 2 -3.09 29.96 -5.60
CA GLY A 2 -2.52 29.08 -4.60
C GLY A 2 -2.74 27.63 -5.01
N VAL A 3 -2.34 26.69 -4.17
CA VAL A 3 -2.48 25.24 -4.47
C VAL A 3 -3.92 24.78 -4.36
N VAL A 4 -4.70 25.25 -3.39
CA VAL A 4 -6.08 24.77 -3.16
C VAL A 4 -7.00 24.94 -4.38
N PRO A 5 -7.06 26.09 -5.08
CA PRO A 5 -7.84 26.18 -6.31
C PRO A 5 -7.43 25.20 -7.41
N LEU A 6 -6.13 24.88 -7.49
CA LEU A 6 -5.61 23.87 -8.41
C LEU A 6 -6.07 22.44 -8.02
N LEU A 7 -6.04 22.11 -6.73
CA LEU A 7 -6.57 20.85 -6.22
C LEU A 7 -8.05 20.70 -6.55
N GLN A 8 -8.84 21.75 -6.38
CA GLN A 8 -10.27 21.78 -6.72
C GLN A 8 -10.53 21.60 -8.21
N LEU A 9 -9.68 22.21 -9.07
CA LEU A 9 -9.79 22.02 -10.51
C LEU A 9 -9.57 20.55 -10.91
N PHE A 10 -8.50 19.92 -10.42
CA PHE A 10 -8.26 18.51 -10.71
C PHE A 10 -9.35 17.58 -10.13
N GLN A 11 -9.93 17.93 -8.98
CA GLN A 11 -11.08 17.21 -8.44
C GLN A 11 -12.25 17.24 -9.43
N LYS A 12 -12.55 18.40 -9.99
CA LYS A 12 -13.65 18.56 -10.95
C LYS A 12 -13.36 17.82 -12.26
N ASP A 13 -12.11 17.81 -12.71
CA ASP A 13 -11.72 17.04 -13.88
C ASP A 13 -11.93 15.52 -13.63
N MET A 14 -11.59 15.01 -12.46
CA MET A 14 -11.81 13.60 -12.11
C MET A 14 -13.30 13.25 -12.02
N GLU A 15 -14.13 14.14 -11.48
CA GLU A 15 -15.58 13.97 -11.47
C GLU A 15 -16.17 13.96 -12.89
N TYR A 16 -15.65 14.82 -13.76
CA TYR A 16 -16.11 14.92 -15.17
C TYR A 16 -15.74 13.68 -15.98
N VAL A 17 -14.53 13.14 -15.82
CA VAL A 17 -14.07 11.97 -16.60
C VAL A 17 -14.47 10.64 -15.97
N ALA A 18 -15.30 10.64 -14.93
CA ALA A 18 -15.78 9.42 -14.31
C ALA A 18 -16.51 8.51 -15.31
N GLN A 19 -16.10 7.24 -15.39
CA GLN A 19 -16.69 6.25 -16.29
C GLN A 19 -17.98 5.66 -15.70
N GLY A 20 -19.06 6.43 -15.76
CA GLY A 20 -20.36 6.01 -15.18
C GLY A 20 -20.27 5.85 -13.66
N THR A 21 -21.06 4.91 -13.12
CA THR A 21 -21.08 4.62 -11.68
C THR A 21 -20.15 3.49 -11.24
N ALA A 22 -19.55 2.79 -12.19
CA ALA A 22 -18.79 1.55 -11.92
C ALA A 22 -17.40 1.83 -11.34
N ARG A 23 -16.71 2.88 -11.82
CA ARG A 23 -15.39 3.27 -11.31
C ARG A 23 -15.20 4.78 -11.47
N ARG A 24 -14.91 5.46 -10.38
CA ARG A 24 -14.62 6.88 -10.37
C ARG A 24 -13.14 7.13 -10.66
N GLY A 25 -12.82 8.27 -11.28
CA GLY A 25 -11.46 8.77 -11.34
C GLY A 25 -11.01 9.23 -9.95
N SER A 26 -9.74 9.04 -9.64
CA SER A 26 -9.13 9.51 -8.39
C SER A 26 -7.80 10.16 -8.68
N TRP A 27 -7.44 11.16 -7.88
CA TRP A 27 -6.24 11.95 -8.04
C TRP A 27 -5.57 12.22 -6.69
N ALA A 28 -4.25 12.31 -6.67
CA ALA A 28 -3.50 12.75 -5.50
C ALA A 28 -2.39 13.72 -5.94
N GLY A 29 -2.35 14.89 -5.30
CA GLY A 29 -1.26 15.86 -5.44
C GLY A 29 -0.23 15.66 -4.35
N TYR A 30 1.07 15.75 -4.72
CA TYR A 30 2.17 15.68 -3.76
C TYR A 30 2.88 17.03 -3.67
N LEU A 31 3.06 17.52 -2.45
CA LEU A 31 3.66 18.80 -2.14
C LEU A 31 4.76 18.63 -1.08
N PRO A 32 5.83 19.44 -1.11
CA PRO A 32 6.74 19.51 0.03
C PRO A 32 5.99 19.85 1.32
N ILE A 33 6.32 19.20 2.43
CA ILE A 33 5.69 19.49 3.73
C ILE A 33 6.01 20.90 4.23
N ASP A 34 7.09 21.50 3.76
CA ASP A 34 7.53 22.87 4.02
C ASP A 34 7.01 23.90 2.97
N HIS A 35 6.05 23.49 2.10
CA HIS A 35 5.43 24.39 1.13
C HIS A 35 4.74 25.56 1.82
N SER A 36 4.74 26.76 1.19
CA SER A 36 4.10 27.96 1.73
C SER A 36 2.60 27.78 2.01
N ASP A 37 1.90 27.02 1.17
CA ASP A 37 0.46 26.78 1.25
C ASP A 37 0.11 25.56 2.12
N PHE A 38 1.05 25.02 2.87
CA PHE A 38 0.86 23.79 3.67
C PHE A 38 -0.38 23.87 4.58
N TYR A 39 -0.49 24.94 5.37
CA TYR A 39 -1.60 25.10 6.32
C TYR A 39 -2.95 25.24 5.60
N GLU A 40 -3.01 26.02 4.52
CA GLU A 40 -4.21 26.18 3.71
C GLU A 40 -4.67 24.84 3.11
N VAL A 41 -3.73 24.01 2.69
CA VAL A 41 -4.03 22.66 2.17
C VAL A 41 -4.53 21.73 3.29
N CYS A 42 -3.96 21.80 4.50
CA CYS A 42 -4.47 21.05 5.66
C CYS A 42 -5.90 21.45 6.00
N GLU A 43 -6.20 22.75 6.06
CA GLU A 43 -7.57 23.27 6.28
C GLU A 43 -8.53 22.81 5.20
N TYR A 44 -8.11 22.81 3.93
CA TYR A 44 -8.89 22.30 2.82
C TYR A 44 -9.22 20.82 2.96
N LEU A 45 -8.23 19.98 3.34
CA LEU A 45 -8.45 18.55 3.55
C LEU A 45 -9.43 18.27 4.70
N GLU A 46 -9.39 19.06 5.77
CA GLU A 46 -10.30 18.94 6.92
C GLU A 46 -11.73 19.39 6.54
N ALA A 47 -11.86 20.43 5.69
CA ALA A 47 -13.17 20.92 5.23
C ALA A 47 -13.82 20.01 4.17
N GLU A 48 -13.00 19.34 3.33
CA GLU A 48 -13.47 18.51 2.22
C GLU A 48 -12.89 17.07 2.33
N PRO A 49 -13.24 16.32 3.38
CA PRO A 49 -12.62 15.02 3.64
C PRO A 49 -12.90 13.98 2.55
N ASP A 50 -13.97 14.11 1.79
CA ASP A 50 -14.33 13.24 0.66
C ASP A 50 -13.72 13.70 -0.68
N GLY A 51 -13.02 14.83 -0.69
CA GLY A 51 -12.38 15.41 -1.86
C GLY A 51 -11.09 14.70 -2.25
N ASN A 52 -10.14 15.48 -2.78
CA ASN A 52 -8.84 15.00 -3.26
C ASN A 52 -7.99 14.33 -2.18
N ASN A 53 -7.10 13.45 -2.64
CA ASN A 53 -5.97 12.99 -1.83
C ASN A 53 -4.80 13.98 -1.97
N VAL A 54 -4.05 14.14 -0.89
CA VAL A 54 -2.79 14.91 -0.88
C VAL A 54 -1.74 14.07 -0.19
N GLY A 55 -0.51 14.12 -0.70
CA GLY A 55 0.65 13.54 -0.07
C GLY A 55 1.69 14.62 0.24
N TRP A 56 2.42 14.45 1.32
CA TRP A 56 3.52 15.31 1.73
C TRP A 56 4.85 14.67 1.38
N ASN A 57 5.64 15.36 0.56
CA ASN A 57 7.05 15.03 0.34
C ASN A 57 7.84 15.51 1.55
N VAL A 58 8.42 14.59 2.29
CA VAL A 58 9.19 14.83 3.51
C VAL A 58 10.67 14.58 3.20
N SER A 59 11.45 15.64 3.06
CA SER A 59 12.88 15.58 2.78
C SER A 59 13.68 15.18 4.01
N ASN A 60 14.91 14.70 3.81
CA ASN A 60 15.86 14.46 4.91
C ASN A 60 16.19 15.76 5.66
N ASP A 61 16.22 16.90 4.97
CA ASP A 61 16.45 18.21 5.61
C ASP A 61 15.31 18.54 6.57
N PHE A 62 14.05 18.33 6.17
CA PHE A 62 12.91 18.50 7.07
C PHE A 62 12.97 17.54 8.28
N ILE A 63 13.32 16.28 8.06
CA ILE A 63 13.51 15.31 9.15
C ILE A 63 14.60 15.79 10.13
N ASN A 64 15.71 16.29 9.62
CA ASN A 64 16.79 16.84 10.45
C ASN A 64 16.33 18.05 11.26
N LEU A 65 15.57 18.98 10.67
CA LEU A 65 14.97 20.09 11.40
C LEU A 65 14.04 19.62 12.51
N LEU A 66 13.20 18.64 12.21
CA LEU A 66 12.26 18.04 13.18
C LEU A 66 12.99 17.41 14.38
N ILE A 67 14.05 16.63 14.13
CA ILE A 67 14.85 15.99 15.21
C ILE A 67 15.55 17.02 16.07
N ASN A 68 16.06 18.09 15.45
CA ASN A 68 16.76 19.16 16.15
C ASN A 68 15.82 20.15 16.86
N GLY A 69 14.50 19.88 16.87
CA GLY A 69 13.53 20.66 17.62
C GLY A 69 13.19 22.02 16.99
N ASN A 70 13.35 22.18 15.67
CA ASN A 70 12.92 23.38 14.98
C ASN A 70 11.41 23.58 15.16
N GLU A 71 10.99 24.75 15.63
CA GLU A 71 9.59 25.02 16.00
C GLU A 71 8.63 24.91 14.80
N ASP A 72 8.99 25.44 13.62
CA ASP A 72 8.16 25.36 12.40
C ASP A 72 8.02 23.89 11.93
N ALA A 73 9.10 23.12 11.91
CA ALA A 73 9.06 21.71 11.54
C ALA A 73 8.22 20.89 12.50
N LEU A 74 8.29 21.17 13.80
CA LEU A 74 7.45 20.53 14.83
C LEU A 74 5.97 20.87 14.66
N ASP A 75 5.66 22.13 14.37
CA ASP A 75 4.28 22.58 14.17
C ASP A 75 3.66 21.96 12.91
N ARG A 76 4.40 21.96 11.79
CA ARG A 76 3.97 21.29 10.55
C ARG A 76 3.77 19.79 10.74
N TYR A 77 4.69 19.12 11.42
CA TYR A 77 4.56 17.69 11.73
C TYR A 77 3.29 17.40 12.54
N LYS A 78 3.03 18.17 13.61
CA LYS A 78 1.83 18.03 14.43
C LYS A 78 0.55 18.29 13.63
N THR A 79 0.55 19.36 12.82
CA THR A 79 -0.59 19.72 11.96
C THR A 79 -0.87 18.62 10.93
N ALA A 80 0.18 18.12 10.24
CA ALA A 80 0.03 17.02 9.28
C ALA A 80 -0.53 15.75 9.93
N LEU A 81 -0.06 15.38 11.14
CA LEU A 81 -0.61 14.23 11.86
C LEU A 81 -2.06 14.44 12.28
N LYS A 82 -2.40 15.63 12.80
CA LYS A 82 -3.77 15.97 13.16
C LYS A 82 -4.70 15.84 11.97
N THR A 83 -4.38 16.49 10.85
CA THR A 83 -5.17 16.42 9.61
C THR A 83 -5.29 14.96 9.14
N LYS A 84 -4.20 14.19 9.18
CA LYS A 84 -4.19 12.78 8.80
C LYS A 84 -5.07 11.94 9.72
N MET A 85 -5.07 12.16 11.02
CA MET A 85 -5.95 11.46 11.97
C MET A 85 -7.42 11.80 11.77
N MET A 86 -7.75 13.05 11.42
CA MET A 86 -9.11 13.51 11.21
C MET A 86 -9.71 13.02 9.89
N THR A 87 -8.90 12.94 8.83
CA THR A 87 -9.37 12.71 7.46
C THR A 87 -8.97 11.35 6.88
N GLY A 88 -8.01 10.66 7.48
CA GLY A 88 -7.35 9.47 6.92
C GLY A 88 -6.34 9.80 5.81
N LYS A 89 -6.35 11.03 5.29
CA LYS A 89 -5.55 11.52 4.15
C LYS A 89 -4.29 12.26 4.60
N GLY A 90 -3.52 12.77 3.65
CA GLY A 90 -2.21 13.36 3.95
C GLY A 90 -1.15 12.26 4.03
N TYR A 91 -0.92 11.59 2.89
CA TYR A 91 0.11 10.55 2.79
C TYR A 91 1.50 11.13 3.03
N PHE A 92 2.44 10.31 3.48
CA PHE A 92 3.85 10.71 3.54
C PHE A 92 4.64 9.96 2.48
N PHE A 93 5.51 10.68 1.81
CA PHE A 93 6.51 10.13 0.89
C PHE A 93 7.88 10.71 1.24
N PHE A 94 8.90 9.88 1.24
CA PHE A 94 10.28 10.23 1.58
C PHE A 94 11.16 10.21 0.32
N PRO A 95 11.19 11.32 -0.47
CA PRO A 95 11.85 11.34 -1.77
C PRO A 95 13.35 11.04 -1.70
N ASP A 96 14.05 11.51 -0.68
CA ASP A 96 15.49 11.28 -0.56
C ASP A 96 15.79 9.81 -0.29
N LYS A 97 14.99 9.15 0.57
CA LYS A 97 15.11 7.71 0.82
C LYS A 97 14.79 6.88 -0.43
N ALA A 98 13.73 7.23 -1.15
CA ALA A 98 13.35 6.56 -2.39
C ALA A 98 14.44 6.70 -3.45
N ASN A 99 15.01 7.89 -3.61
CA ASN A 99 16.09 8.13 -4.57
C ASN A 99 17.43 7.51 -4.15
N LEU A 100 17.70 7.38 -2.86
CA LEU A 100 18.88 6.65 -2.37
C LEU A 100 18.79 5.15 -2.71
N LYS A 101 17.58 4.58 -2.68
CA LYS A 101 17.33 3.15 -2.94
C LYS A 101 16.96 2.80 -4.39
N ARG A 102 16.85 3.81 -5.25
CA ARG A 102 16.56 3.56 -6.67
C ARG A 102 17.62 2.69 -7.32
N PRO A 103 17.25 1.88 -8.33
CA PRO A 103 18.19 0.99 -9.00
C PRO A 103 19.35 1.72 -9.67
N GLU A 104 20.50 1.07 -9.79
CA GLU A 104 21.72 1.65 -10.40
C GLU A 104 21.50 2.11 -11.85
N TRP A 105 20.67 1.40 -12.64
CA TRP A 105 20.32 1.83 -14.00
C TRP A 105 19.47 3.11 -14.01
N TYR A 106 18.69 3.40 -12.98
CA TYR A 106 18.05 4.70 -12.82
C TYR A 106 19.07 5.79 -12.54
N VAL A 107 20.03 5.52 -11.66
CA VAL A 107 21.14 6.47 -11.37
C VAL A 107 21.93 6.76 -12.63
N ALA A 108 22.29 5.71 -13.40
CA ALA A 108 23.06 5.84 -14.64
C ALA A 108 22.36 6.68 -15.73
N HIS A 109 21.02 6.71 -15.72
CA HIS A 109 20.22 7.49 -16.67
C HIS A 109 19.71 8.83 -16.11
N GLY A 110 20.10 9.20 -14.87
CA GLY A 110 19.64 10.42 -14.23
C GLY A 110 18.14 10.44 -13.93
N LEU A 111 17.54 9.26 -13.72
CA LEU A 111 16.11 9.12 -13.43
C LEU A 111 15.88 9.22 -11.93
N ASP A 112 15.02 10.12 -11.51
CA ASP A 112 14.66 10.34 -10.10
C ASP A 112 13.17 10.08 -9.87
N VAL A 113 12.83 9.71 -8.65
CA VAL A 113 11.45 9.55 -8.17
C VAL A 113 11.03 10.86 -7.49
N LYS A 114 10.06 11.56 -8.07
CA LYS A 114 9.56 12.85 -7.57
C LYS A 114 8.38 12.70 -6.62
N ALA A 115 7.53 11.73 -6.89
CA ALA A 115 6.38 11.37 -6.10
C ALA A 115 5.95 9.95 -6.44
N PRO A 116 5.32 9.20 -5.52
CA PRO A 116 4.66 7.95 -5.85
C PRO A 116 3.32 8.23 -6.56
N GLN A 117 2.65 7.15 -6.99
CA GLN A 117 1.27 7.27 -7.46
C GLN A 117 0.28 7.39 -6.27
N LEU A 118 -1.01 7.43 -6.61
CA LEU A 118 -2.13 7.59 -5.67
C LEU A 118 -2.10 6.62 -4.46
N CYS A 119 -1.70 5.36 -4.66
CA CYS A 119 -1.70 4.34 -3.60
C CYS A 119 -0.33 4.20 -2.88
N ASN A 120 0.63 5.07 -3.17
CA ASN A 120 1.91 5.22 -2.48
C ASN A 120 2.94 4.07 -2.65
N GLU A 121 2.69 3.04 -3.50
CA GLU A 121 3.61 1.92 -3.69
C GLU A 121 4.50 2.01 -4.93
N ILE A 122 4.15 2.82 -5.94
CA ILE A 122 4.90 2.90 -7.21
C ILE A 122 5.95 4.01 -7.13
N MET A 123 7.22 3.63 -7.26
CA MET A 123 8.38 4.51 -7.15
C MET A 123 9.10 4.62 -8.50
N LEU A 124 8.42 5.21 -9.50
CA LEU A 124 8.94 5.32 -10.86
C LEU A 124 9.21 6.78 -11.24
N HIS A 125 10.09 6.96 -12.22
CA HIS A 125 10.42 8.28 -12.77
C HIS A 125 9.26 8.87 -13.58
N SER A 126 9.03 10.16 -13.38
CA SER A 126 8.16 10.98 -14.23
C SER A 126 8.80 12.32 -14.56
N SER A 127 8.52 12.85 -15.76
CA SER A 127 9.03 14.13 -16.24
C SER A 127 8.05 14.77 -17.22
N ALA A 128 8.46 15.86 -17.86
CA ALA A 128 7.69 16.47 -18.94
C ALA A 128 7.52 15.51 -20.15
N GLU A 129 8.47 14.56 -20.33
CA GLU A 129 8.51 13.62 -21.46
C GLU A 129 7.96 12.24 -21.11
N TYR A 130 7.92 11.90 -19.81
CA TYR A 130 7.61 10.54 -19.34
C TYR A 130 6.51 10.54 -18.29
N THR A 131 5.50 9.72 -18.52
CA THR A 131 4.47 9.35 -17.54
C THR A 131 4.54 7.85 -17.33
N TYR A 132 4.75 7.39 -16.11
CA TYR A 132 4.75 5.95 -15.85
C TYR A 132 3.33 5.38 -15.78
N THR A 133 3.24 4.07 -15.95
CA THR A 133 2.02 3.27 -15.79
C THR A 133 2.23 2.18 -14.73
N CYS A 134 1.17 1.82 -14.01
CA CYS A 134 1.19 0.71 -13.07
C CYS A 134 0.80 -0.58 -13.79
N VAL A 135 1.71 -1.56 -13.85
CA VAL A 135 1.44 -2.91 -14.36
C VAL A 135 1.58 -3.87 -13.19
N LEU A 136 0.46 -4.24 -12.60
CA LEU A 136 0.40 -4.87 -11.27
C LEU A 136 -0.24 -6.26 -11.33
N ALA A 137 0.26 -7.16 -10.49
CA ALA A 137 -0.39 -8.40 -10.10
C ALA A 137 -0.06 -8.73 -8.64
N SER A 138 -0.84 -9.62 -8.02
CA SER A 138 -0.65 -10.00 -6.61
C SER A 138 -0.73 -11.50 -6.44
N MET A 139 0.30 -12.09 -5.81
CA MET A 139 0.31 -13.48 -5.38
C MET A 139 -0.51 -13.62 -4.09
N ASN A 140 -1.35 -14.65 -3.99
CA ASN A 140 -2.09 -14.92 -2.76
C ASN A 140 -1.23 -15.71 -1.77
N LEU A 141 -0.79 -15.06 -0.71
CA LEU A 141 0.06 -15.67 0.32
C LEU A 141 -0.67 -16.71 1.17
N PHE A 142 -1.99 -16.70 1.25
CA PHE A 142 -2.72 -17.77 1.93
C PHE A 142 -2.38 -19.15 1.37
N PHE A 143 -2.07 -19.23 0.08
CA PHE A 143 -1.61 -20.43 -0.63
C PHE A 143 -0.09 -20.46 -0.83
N TYR A 144 0.69 -19.78 0.03
CA TYR A 144 2.14 -19.69 -0.10
C TYR A 144 2.82 -21.05 -0.17
N ASP A 145 2.39 -22.02 0.66
CA ASP A 145 2.98 -23.35 0.69
C ASP A 145 2.72 -24.16 -0.59
N ASP A 146 1.66 -23.84 -1.34
CA ASP A 146 1.35 -24.52 -2.60
C ASP A 146 2.22 -24.04 -3.76
N TRP A 147 2.65 -22.78 -3.74
CA TRP A 147 3.38 -22.19 -4.86
C TRP A 147 4.84 -21.79 -4.59
N LYS A 148 5.29 -21.74 -3.32
CA LYS A 148 6.63 -21.25 -2.96
C LYS A 148 7.80 -22.00 -3.59
N ASP A 149 7.62 -23.30 -3.85
CA ASP A 149 8.64 -24.20 -4.42
C ASP A 149 8.35 -24.51 -5.91
N THR A 150 7.58 -23.64 -6.57
CA THR A 150 7.23 -23.75 -8.01
C THR A 150 7.72 -22.53 -8.78
N ASP A 151 7.58 -22.56 -10.10
CA ASP A 151 7.88 -21.42 -10.99
C ASP A 151 6.77 -20.33 -11.02
N ALA A 152 5.82 -20.32 -10.06
CA ALA A 152 4.68 -19.42 -10.08
C ALA A 152 5.07 -17.93 -10.12
N VAL A 153 6.02 -17.49 -9.29
CA VAL A 153 6.52 -16.10 -9.28
C VAL A 153 7.25 -15.78 -10.59
N TYR A 154 8.08 -16.71 -11.08
CA TYR A 154 8.80 -16.58 -12.34
C TYR A 154 7.83 -16.37 -13.51
N HIS A 155 6.83 -17.24 -13.65
CA HIS A 155 5.82 -17.12 -14.71
C HIS A 155 4.93 -15.89 -14.56
N SER A 156 4.58 -15.50 -13.33
CA SER A 156 3.81 -14.28 -13.07
C SER A 156 4.58 -13.02 -13.50
N THR A 157 5.89 -12.99 -13.31
CA THR A 157 6.74 -11.89 -13.77
C THR A 157 6.78 -11.82 -15.30
N ILE A 158 6.94 -12.97 -15.98
CA ILE A 158 6.89 -13.03 -17.45
C ILE A 158 5.49 -12.59 -17.95
N PHE A 159 4.42 -13.05 -17.31
CA PHE A 159 3.07 -12.65 -17.66
C PHE A 159 2.86 -11.13 -17.57
N LEU A 160 3.38 -10.49 -16.52
CA LEU A 160 3.32 -9.02 -16.41
C LEU A 160 4.09 -8.31 -17.52
N ASP A 161 5.23 -8.86 -17.95
CA ASP A 161 5.96 -8.31 -19.09
C ASP A 161 5.19 -8.47 -20.40
N CYS A 162 4.44 -9.56 -20.58
CA CYS A 162 3.50 -9.71 -21.68
C CYS A 162 2.37 -8.66 -21.64
N VAL A 163 1.87 -8.31 -20.45
CA VAL A 163 0.88 -7.22 -20.26
C VAL A 163 1.49 -5.87 -20.68
N VAL A 164 2.76 -5.62 -20.33
CA VAL A 164 3.48 -4.44 -20.81
C VAL A 164 3.53 -4.41 -22.34
N GLN A 165 3.84 -5.54 -22.97
CA GLN A 165 3.90 -5.64 -24.43
C GLN A 165 2.52 -5.35 -25.06
N GLU A 166 1.46 -5.92 -24.52
CA GLU A 166 0.09 -5.67 -24.96
C GLU A 166 -0.30 -4.19 -24.84
N PHE A 167 0.09 -3.54 -23.73
CA PHE A 167 -0.11 -2.10 -23.55
C PHE A 167 0.63 -1.28 -24.62
N LEU A 168 1.88 -1.61 -24.92
CA LEU A 168 2.67 -0.92 -25.95
C LEU A 168 2.04 -1.07 -27.33
N GLU A 169 1.53 -2.25 -27.68
CA GLU A 169 0.91 -2.51 -28.97
C GLU A 169 -0.43 -1.82 -29.15
N ARG A 170 -1.30 -1.89 -28.15
CA ARG A 170 -2.64 -1.29 -28.21
C ARG A 170 -2.61 0.22 -28.01
N GLY A 171 -1.71 0.71 -27.15
CA GLY A 171 -1.62 2.12 -26.80
C GLY A 171 -0.94 3.02 -27.84
N LYS A 172 -0.12 2.45 -28.73
CA LYS A 172 0.76 3.22 -29.63
C LYS A 172 0.07 4.27 -30.53
N ASN A 173 -1.22 4.10 -30.80
CA ASN A 173 -1.99 4.99 -31.66
C ASN A 173 -3.13 5.71 -30.88
N ILE A 174 -3.13 5.66 -29.57
CA ILE A 174 -4.14 6.31 -28.73
C ILE A 174 -3.62 7.71 -28.35
N PRO A 175 -4.29 8.79 -28.79
CA PRO A 175 -3.89 10.15 -28.45
C PRO A 175 -3.86 10.35 -26.92
N GLY A 176 -2.82 11.03 -26.42
CA GLY A 176 -2.62 11.29 -25.00
C GLY A 176 -1.82 10.22 -24.24
N LEU A 177 -1.51 9.07 -24.86
CA LEU A 177 -0.67 8.04 -24.26
C LEU A 177 0.82 8.11 -24.66
N GLU A 178 1.24 9.09 -25.44
CA GLU A 178 2.59 9.17 -26.01
C GLU A 178 3.67 9.11 -24.93
N LYS A 179 3.50 9.86 -23.84
CA LYS A 179 4.46 9.91 -22.71
C LYS A 179 4.46 8.60 -21.91
N ALA A 180 3.31 7.96 -21.74
CA ALA A 180 3.18 6.68 -21.08
C ALA A 180 3.81 5.55 -21.90
N ILE A 181 3.57 5.54 -23.21
CA ILE A 181 4.21 4.61 -24.15
C ILE A 181 5.74 4.81 -24.16
N ALA A 182 6.21 6.06 -24.19
CA ALA A 182 7.64 6.36 -24.19
C ALA A 182 8.33 5.85 -22.92
N ALA A 183 7.78 6.10 -21.73
CA ALA A 183 8.31 5.62 -20.46
C ALA A 183 8.27 4.07 -20.40
N THR A 184 7.14 3.47 -20.74
CA THR A 184 6.95 2.03 -20.69
C THR A 184 7.89 1.30 -21.66
N LYS A 185 8.08 1.82 -22.86
CA LYS A 185 9.01 1.24 -23.84
C LYS A 185 10.46 1.24 -23.34
N LYS A 186 10.87 2.30 -22.63
CA LYS A 186 12.25 2.45 -22.14
C LYS A 186 12.53 1.66 -20.87
N GLY A 187 11.53 1.45 -20.02
CA GLY A 187 11.73 0.89 -18.69
C GLY A 187 11.07 -0.45 -18.43
N ARG A 188 9.93 -0.75 -19.07
CA ARG A 188 9.13 -1.96 -18.87
C ARG A 188 8.94 -2.32 -17.38
N ALA A 189 8.65 -1.32 -16.55
CA ALA A 189 8.54 -1.50 -15.11
C ALA A 189 7.32 -2.35 -14.74
N LEU A 190 7.50 -3.27 -13.80
CA LEU A 190 6.49 -4.17 -13.26
C LEU A 190 6.25 -3.90 -11.78
N GLY A 191 5.14 -4.37 -11.26
CA GLY A 191 4.81 -4.33 -9.84
C GLY A 191 4.14 -5.64 -9.42
N LEU A 192 4.91 -6.72 -9.33
CA LEU A 192 4.41 -7.95 -8.72
C LEU A 192 4.41 -7.78 -7.20
N GLY A 193 3.26 -7.96 -6.59
CA GLY A 193 3.04 -7.86 -5.16
C GLY A 193 2.35 -9.09 -4.59
N VAL A 194 1.74 -8.91 -3.43
CA VAL A 194 1.05 -9.97 -2.70
C VAL A 194 -0.25 -9.46 -2.06
N CYS A 195 -1.15 -10.40 -1.71
CA CYS A 195 -2.22 -10.21 -0.75
C CYS A 195 -2.24 -11.38 0.24
N GLY A 196 -2.96 -11.23 1.35
CA GLY A 196 -3.15 -12.33 2.29
C GLY A 196 -2.00 -12.56 3.27
N LEU A 197 -1.15 -11.55 3.55
CA LEU A 197 -0.03 -11.73 4.48
C LEU A 197 -0.50 -12.07 5.91
N HIS A 198 -1.47 -11.31 6.43
CA HIS A 198 -2.01 -11.58 7.77
C HIS A 198 -2.74 -12.94 7.80
N THR A 199 -3.52 -13.24 6.77
CA THR A 199 -4.20 -14.53 6.63
C THR A 199 -3.21 -15.70 6.62
N LEU A 200 -2.05 -15.56 5.96
CA LEU A 200 -0.97 -16.57 6.02
C LEU A 200 -0.44 -16.72 7.46
N PHE A 201 -0.14 -15.63 8.15
CA PHE A 201 0.34 -15.70 9.53
C PHE A 201 -0.68 -16.40 10.43
N GLN A 202 -1.95 -16.04 10.32
CA GLN A 202 -3.06 -16.68 11.04
C GLN A 202 -3.16 -18.18 10.74
N SER A 203 -3.04 -18.58 9.48
CA SER A 203 -3.10 -20.00 9.09
C SER A 203 -1.95 -20.85 9.66
N LYS A 204 -0.85 -20.19 10.04
CA LYS A 204 0.31 -20.82 10.67
C LYS A 204 0.32 -20.65 12.20
N GLY A 205 -0.72 -20.07 12.78
CA GLY A 205 -0.79 -19.81 14.21
C GLY A 205 0.21 -18.74 14.70
N MET A 206 0.65 -17.84 13.82
CA MET A 206 1.63 -16.80 14.13
C MET A 206 0.93 -15.48 14.44
N SER A 207 1.30 -14.84 15.55
CA SER A 207 0.90 -13.44 15.79
C SER A 207 1.62 -12.49 14.81
N PHE A 208 0.95 -11.40 14.41
CA PHE A 208 1.45 -10.49 13.37
C PHE A 208 2.84 -9.89 13.69
N GLY A 209 3.08 -9.52 14.94
CA GLY A 209 4.36 -8.97 15.41
C GLY A 209 5.35 -10.01 15.97
N GLY A 210 5.02 -11.31 15.90
CA GLY A 210 5.84 -12.38 16.45
C GLY A 210 7.15 -12.61 15.71
N PHE A 211 8.13 -13.20 16.39
CA PHE A 211 9.43 -13.50 15.81
C PHE A 211 9.32 -14.40 14.57
N GLU A 212 8.48 -15.42 14.60
CA GLU A 212 8.26 -16.34 13.47
C GLU A 212 7.65 -15.63 12.27
N ALA A 213 6.72 -14.68 12.49
CA ALA A 213 6.16 -13.85 11.43
C ALA A 213 7.23 -12.97 10.78
N HIS A 214 8.15 -12.39 11.56
CA HIS A 214 9.30 -11.64 11.03
C HIS A 214 10.22 -12.50 10.17
N MET A 215 10.56 -13.69 10.62
CA MET A 215 11.41 -14.63 9.86
C MET A 215 10.73 -15.05 8.56
N LEU A 216 9.44 -15.38 8.62
CA LEU A 216 8.67 -15.80 7.45
C LEU A 216 8.51 -14.64 6.46
N ASN A 217 8.20 -13.44 6.93
CA ASN A 217 8.11 -12.23 6.11
C ASN A 217 9.39 -12.02 5.29
N ASN A 218 10.56 -12.05 5.92
CA ASN A 218 11.84 -11.89 5.23
C ASN A 218 12.08 -13.02 4.20
N LYS A 219 11.80 -14.27 4.55
CA LYS A 219 11.94 -15.44 3.67
C LYS A 219 11.07 -15.31 2.42
N ILE A 220 9.79 -14.93 2.58
CA ILE A 220 8.83 -14.78 1.48
C ILE A 220 9.35 -13.75 0.47
N PHE A 221 9.64 -12.52 0.91
CA PHE A 221 9.98 -11.44 -0.01
C PHE A 221 11.36 -11.60 -0.63
N LYS A 222 12.32 -12.23 0.06
CA LYS A 222 13.58 -12.64 -0.51
C LYS A 222 13.39 -13.69 -1.63
N GLY A 223 12.51 -14.67 -1.43
CA GLY A 223 12.19 -15.68 -2.43
C GLY A 223 11.51 -15.09 -3.66
N ILE A 224 10.48 -14.26 -3.46
CA ILE A 224 9.79 -13.56 -4.56
C ILE A 224 10.78 -12.70 -5.36
N ARG A 225 11.66 -11.95 -4.69
CA ARG A 225 12.69 -11.16 -5.36
C ARG A 225 13.60 -12.01 -6.22
N SER A 226 14.09 -13.12 -5.70
CA SER A 226 14.99 -14.02 -6.41
C SER A 226 14.38 -14.56 -7.70
N GLU A 227 13.12 -15.00 -7.64
CA GLU A 227 12.42 -15.57 -8.79
C GLU A 227 12.04 -14.51 -9.84
N ALA A 228 11.66 -13.31 -9.40
CA ALA A 228 11.39 -12.19 -10.30
C ALA A 228 12.69 -11.73 -11.01
N GLU A 229 13.83 -11.71 -10.32
CA GLU A 229 15.14 -11.43 -10.93
C GLU A 229 15.54 -12.50 -11.95
N ARG A 230 15.26 -13.77 -11.68
CA ARG A 230 15.48 -14.87 -12.64
C ARG A 230 14.65 -14.67 -13.90
N ALA A 231 13.39 -14.27 -13.74
CA ALA A 231 12.48 -14.04 -14.85
C ALA A 231 12.90 -12.86 -15.74
N THR A 232 13.24 -11.69 -15.15
CA THR A 232 13.64 -10.53 -15.95
C THR A 232 14.93 -10.77 -16.74
N LYS A 233 15.87 -11.57 -16.23
CA LYS A 233 17.07 -11.99 -16.95
C LYS A 233 16.70 -12.85 -18.14
N TRP A 234 15.87 -13.86 -17.96
CA TRP A 234 15.38 -14.70 -19.05
C TRP A 234 14.66 -13.89 -20.13
N ILE A 235 13.80 -12.93 -19.72
CA ILE A 235 13.10 -12.03 -20.66
C ILE A 235 14.11 -11.25 -21.50
N ALA A 236 15.18 -10.71 -20.86
CA ALA A 236 16.23 -9.97 -21.55
C ALA A 236 17.00 -10.85 -22.56
N GLU A 237 17.28 -12.09 -22.20
CA GLU A 237 17.92 -13.07 -23.10
C GLU A 237 17.06 -13.41 -24.31
N GLN A 238 15.72 -13.49 -24.15
CA GLN A 238 14.81 -13.84 -25.22
C GLN A 238 14.42 -12.66 -26.11
N TRP A 239 14.19 -11.47 -25.52
CA TRP A 239 13.57 -10.33 -26.21
C TRP A 239 14.41 -9.05 -26.17
N GLY A 240 15.55 -9.08 -25.50
CA GLY A 240 16.47 -7.96 -25.38
C GLY A 240 16.21 -7.06 -24.19
N GLU A 241 17.12 -6.13 -24.01
CA GLU A 241 17.11 -5.15 -22.91
C GLU A 241 16.48 -3.83 -23.41
N PRO A 242 15.51 -3.25 -22.70
CA PRO A 242 15.02 -1.91 -23.01
C PRO A 242 16.07 -0.84 -22.69
N ASP A 243 15.92 0.36 -23.25
CA ASP A 243 16.91 1.43 -23.18
C ASP A 243 17.46 1.68 -21.76
N TRP A 244 16.58 1.75 -20.76
CA TRP A 244 16.98 2.02 -19.37
C TRP A 244 17.60 0.83 -18.64
N CYS A 245 17.55 -0.36 -19.23
CA CYS A 245 18.15 -1.57 -18.67
C CYS A 245 19.39 -2.03 -19.46
N LYS A 246 19.80 -1.30 -20.50
CA LYS A 246 20.85 -1.74 -21.41
C LYS A 246 22.20 -1.93 -20.73
N GLY A 247 22.75 -3.12 -20.83
CA GLY A 247 24.01 -3.51 -20.20
C GLY A 247 23.86 -4.09 -18.79
N TYR A 248 22.63 -4.24 -18.28
CA TYR A 248 22.35 -4.74 -16.92
C TYR A 248 21.78 -6.17 -16.90
N ASN A 249 21.70 -6.85 -18.04
CA ASN A 249 21.15 -8.20 -18.18
C ASN A 249 19.75 -8.33 -17.56
N ARG A 250 18.85 -7.41 -17.91
CA ARG A 250 17.47 -7.40 -17.43
C ARG A 250 16.52 -6.69 -18.41
N ALA A 251 15.25 -7.09 -18.40
CA ALA A 251 14.22 -6.52 -19.26
C ALA A 251 13.33 -5.48 -18.57
N ASN A 252 13.38 -5.38 -17.25
CA ASN A 252 12.47 -4.54 -16.49
C ASN A 252 13.24 -3.70 -15.49
N THR A 253 12.99 -2.38 -15.43
CA THR A 253 13.65 -1.50 -14.47
C THR A 253 13.24 -1.81 -13.03
N HIS A 254 11.99 -2.21 -12.81
CA HIS A 254 11.44 -2.58 -11.51
C HIS A 254 10.58 -3.83 -11.66
N LEU A 255 10.49 -4.60 -10.61
CA LEU A 255 9.81 -5.90 -10.59
C LEU A 255 8.70 -5.98 -9.54
N LEU A 256 8.92 -5.40 -8.35
CA LEU A 256 8.11 -5.63 -7.17
C LEU A 256 7.51 -4.34 -6.61
N ALA A 257 6.21 -4.34 -6.42
CA ALA A 257 5.46 -3.32 -5.68
C ALA A 257 4.24 -3.96 -5.03
N ILE A 258 3.82 -3.51 -3.84
CA ILE A 258 2.70 -4.13 -3.15
C ILE A 258 1.52 -3.16 -3.11
N ALA A 259 0.54 -3.43 -3.96
CA ALA A 259 -0.71 -2.70 -4.07
C ALA A 259 -1.65 -2.94 -2.88
N PRO A 260 -2.68 -2.10 -2.66
CA PRO A 260 -3.64 -2.28 -1.57
C PRO A 260 -4.48 -3.56 -1.71
N THR A 261 -4.83 -3.98 -2.92
CA THR A 261 -5.55 -5.23 -3.28
C THR A 261 -6.93 -5.41 -2.65
N LYS A 262 -7.65 -4.35 -2.27
CA LYS A 262 -8.94 -4.45 -1.57
C LYS A 262 -9.93 -5.38 -2.29
N SER A 263 -10.24 -5.09 -3.55
CA SER A 263 -11.17 -5.92 -4.35
C SER A 263 -10.57 -7.28 -4.72
N THR A 264 -9.27 -7.31 -5.05
CA THR A 264 -8.57 -8.56 -5.41
C THR A 264 -8.55 -9.55 -4.24
N ALA A 265 -8.20 -9.12 -3.03
CA ALA A 265 -8.17 -9.95 -1.84
C ALA A 265 -9.56 -10.55 -1.52
N LEU A 266 -10.62 -9.77 -1.73
CA LEU A 266 -11.99 -10.23 -1.56
C LEU A 266 -12.35 -11.36 -2.55
N ILE A 267 -12.01 -11.19 -3.83
CA ILE A 267 -12.26 -12.19 -4.90
C ILE A 267 -11.40 -13.43 -4.67
N MET A 268 -10.19 -13.28 -4.15
CA MET A 268 -9.25 -14.38 -3.89
C MET A 268 -9.52 -15.13 -2.58
N GLY A 269 -10.74 -15.08 -2.06
CA GLY A 269 -11.17 -15.87 -0.91
C GLY A 269 -11.39 -15.07 0.38
N GLY A 270 -11.44 -13.75 0.32
CA GLY A 270 -11.61 -12.90 1.50
C GLY A 270 -10.40 -12.91 2.41
N VAL A 271 -9.20 -12.97 1.80
CA VAL A 271 -7.92 -12.88 2.50
C VAL A 271 -7.60 -11.43 2.87
N SER A 272 -6.62 -11.22 3.71
CA SER A 272 -6.18 -9.87 4.11
C SER A 272 -5.63 -9.05 2.92
N GLU A 273 -5.82 -7.74 2.99
CA GLU A 273 -5.49 -6.80 1.91
C GLU A 273 -3.98 -6.51 1.87
N GLY A 274 -3.33 -6.83 0.76
CA GLY A 274 -1.90 -6.58 0.57
C GLY A 274 -1.06 -7.18 1.69
N ILE A 275 -0.31 -6.32 2.35
CA ILE A 275 0.53 -6.64 3.52
C ILE A 275 -0.08 -6.14 4.83
N ASN A 276 -1.23 -5.50 4.76
CA ASN A 276 -1.86 -4.92 5.93
C ASN A 276 -2.58 -5.98 6.77
N PRO A 277 -2.65 -5.82 8.10
CA PRO A 277 -3.46 -6.69 8.93
C PRO A 277 -4.96 -6.42 8.73
N ASP A 278 -5.79 -7.45 8.97
CA ASP A 278 -7.23 -7.33 8.89
C ASP A 278 -7.79 -6.37 9.94
N THR A 279 -8.68 -5.48 9.51
CA THR A 279 -9.33 -4.51 10.39
C THR A 279 -10.44 -5.12 11.27
N ALA A 280 -10.95 -6.27 10.86
CA ALA A 280 -12.00 -7.02 11.55
C ALA A 280 -11.96 -8.49 11.14
N MET A 281 -12.15 -9.40 12.09
CA MET A 281 -12.25 -10.83 11.80
C MET A 281 -13.64 -11.22 11.27
N VAL A 282 -14.66 -10.42 11.59
CA VAL A 282 -16.03 -10.51 11.04
C VAL A 282 -16.52 -9.10 10.74
N TYR A 283 -17.06 -8.90 9.53
CA TYR A 283 -17.64 -7.62 9.12
C TYR A 283 -18.79 -7.83 8.13
N THR A 284 -19.68 -6.84 8.02
CA THR A 284 -20.77 -6.85 7.05
C THR A 284 -20.33 -6.15 5.78
N GLN A 285 -20.32 -6.88 4.68
CA GLN A 285 -20.13 -6.32 3.34
C GLN A 285 -21.49 -5.94 2.75
N ARG A 286 -21.61 -4.67 2.34
CA ARG A 286 -22.78 -4.19 1.60
C ARG A 286 -22.59 -4.40 0.11
N THR A 287 -23.57 -5.05 -0.52
CA THR A 287 -23.58 -5.26 -1.97
C THR A 287 -24.91 -4.77 -2.53
N PRO A 288 -25.02 -4.54 -3.84
CA PRO A 288 -26.32 -4.24 -4.47
C PRO A 288 -27.40 -5.32 -4.23
N ALA A 289 -26.97 -6.57 -3.96
CA ALA A 289 -27.86 -7.69 -3.67
C ALA A 289 -28.23 -7.83 -2.18
N GLY A 290 -27.68 -6.98 -1.29
CA GLY A 290 -27.92 -7.02 0.14
C GLY A 290 -26.65 -7.05 0.98
N GLU A 291 -26.81 -7.27 2.28
CA GLU A 291 -25.72 -7.34 3.25
C GLU A 291 -25.30 -8.81 3.45
N ILE A 292 -24.00 -9.05 3.47
CA ILE A 292 -23.40 -10.38 3.66
C ILE A 292 -22.37 -10.29 4.78
N ASP A 293 -22.49 -11.13 5.81
CA ASP A 293 -21.45 -11.24 6.82
C ASP A 293 -20.25 -12.01 6.26
N ARG A 294 -19.08 -11.37 6.30
CA ARG A 294 -17.79 -11.94 5.94
C ARG A 294 -17.05 -12.34 7.20
N VAL A 295 -16.54 -13.55 7.19
CA VAL A 295 -15.73 -14.08 8.30
C VAL A 295 -14.33 -14.38 7.75
N ASN A 296 -13.30 -13.97 8.46
CA ASN A 296 -11.92 -14.33 8.12
C ASN A 296 -11.81 -15.84 7.86
N PRO A 297 -11.23 -16.29 6.75
CA PRO A 297 -11.29 -17.71 6.34
C PRO A 297 -10.60 -18.66 7.32
N VAL A 298 -9.54 -18.22 7.99
CA VAL A 298 -8.83 -19.04 8.99
C VAL A 298 -9.65 -19.15 10.26
N LEU A 299 -10.21 -18.02 10.74
CA LEU A 299 -11.11 -18.02 11.89
C LEU A 299 -12.34 -18.92 11.64
N LEU A 300 -12.94 -18.81 10.44
CA LEU A 300 -14.10 -19.65 10.08
C LEU A 300 -13.76 -21.15 10.12
N SER A 301 -12.56 -21.52 9.67
CA SER A 301 -12.10 -22.91 9.74
C SER A 301 -11.96 -23.38 11.20
N LEU A 302 -11.33 -22.55 12.04
CA LEU A 302 -11.18 -22.84 13.46
C LEU A 302 -12.54 -22.90 14.17
N MET A 303 -13.46 -21.99 13.89
CA MET A 303 -14.83 -22.02 14.45
C MET A 303 -15.58 -23.31 14.09
N LYS A 304 -15.39 -23.83 12.86
CA LYS A 304 -15.98 -25.12 12.44
C LYS A 304 -15.36 -26.29 13.21
N GLU A 305 -14.05 -26.30 13.37
CA GLU A 305 -13.34 -27.33 14.13
C GLU A 305 -13.80 -27.37 15.59
N LEU A 306 -13.90 -26.19 16.23
CA LEU A 306 -14.39 -26.04 17.60
C LEU A 306 -15.93 -26.21 17.72
N LYS A 307 -16.66 -26.35 16.61
CA LYS A 307 -18.13 -26.44 16.55
C LYS A 307 -18.86 -25.21 17.14
N VAL A 308 -18.25 -24.03 16.99
CA VAL A 308 -18.80 -22.75 17.47
C VAL A 308 -19.19 -21.80 16.32
N ASN A 309 -19.21 -22.27 15.07
CA ASN A 309 -19.56 -21.47 13.89
C ASN A 309 -21.07 -21.20 13.78
N THR A 310 -21.65 -20.62 14.82
CA THR A 310 -23.08 -20.26 14.89
C THR A 310 -23.28 -18.80 14.49
N GLN A 311 -24.51 -18.49 14.01
CA GLN A 311 -24.89 -17.10 13.71
C GLN A 311 -24.79 -16.18 14.94
N VAL A 312 -25.01 -16.74 16.15
CA VAL A 312 -24.86 -15.99 17.41
C VAL A 312 -23.43 -15.55 17.60
N ASN A 313 -22.44 -16.45 17.45
CA ASN A 313 -21.03 -16.13 17.61
C ASN A 313 -20.52 -15.20 16.49
N ILE A 314 -20.96 -15.41 15.25
CA ILE A 314 -20.61 -14.52 14.14
C ILE A 314 -21.12 -13.11 14.40
N LYS A 315 -22.40 -12.98 14.82
CA LYS A 315 -22.99 -11.70 15.20
C LYS A 315 -22.30 -11.05 16.37
N ASP A 316 -21.94 -11.82 17.40
CA ASP A 316 -21.25 -11.33 18.59
C ASP A 316 -19.89 -10.72 18.23
N ILE A 317 -19.06 -11.41 17.42
CA ILE A 317 -17.78 -10.89 16.96
C ILE A 317 -17.97 -9.61 16.11
N ARG A 318 -18.93 -9.62 15.19
CA ARG A 318 -19.24 -8.46 14.35
C ARG A 318 -19.65 -7.25 15.19
N ASP A 319 -20.56 -7.43 16.13
CA ASP A 319 -21.09 -6.36 16.99
C ASP A 319 -20.01 -5.82 17.95
N ASN A 320 -18.95 -6.60 18.22
CA ASN A 320 -17.73 -6.18 18.91
C ASN A 320 -16.63 -5.71 17.93
N MET A 321 -17.02 -5.04 16.85
CA MET A 321 -16.12 -4.44 15.86
C MET A 321 -15.17 -5.44 15.18
N GLY A 322 -15.58 -6.69 15.08
CA GLY A 322 -14.82 -7.77 14.48
C GLY A 322 -13.66 -8.31 15.34
N SER A 323 -13.57 -7.88 16.61
CA SER A 323 -12.58 -8.37 17.56
C SER A 323 -13.01 -9.72 18.15
N VAL A 324 -12.04 -10.59 18.42
CA VAL A 324 -12.23 -11.87 19.11
C VAL A 324 -11.70 -11.87 20.53
N GLN A 325 -11.24 -10.72 21.03
CA GLN A 325 -10.55 -10.66 22.34
C GLN A 325 -11.49 -11.00 23.52
N HIS A 326 -12.78 -10.77 23.39
CA HIS A 326 -13.79 -11.03 24.41
C HIS A 326 -14.33 -12.47 24.42
N VAL A 327 -14.10 -13.27 23.37
CA VAL A 327 -14.68 -14.61 23.27
C VAL A 327 -13.98 -15.59 24.23
N THR A 328 -14.74 -16.54 24.79
CA THR A 328 -14.23 -17.48 25.80
C THR A 328 -13.83 -18.85 25.24
N TRP A 329 -14.12 -19.09 23.97
CA TRP A 329 -13.84 -20.38 23.30
C TRP A 329 -12.50 -20.37 22.54
N LEU A 330 -11.75 -19.26 22.50
CA LEU A 330 -10.37 -19.18 22.05
C LEU A 330 -9.39 -19.16 23.22
N THR A 331 -8.23 -19.79 23.05
CA THR A 331 -7.10 -19.61 23.99
C THR A 331 -6.49 -18.23 23.84
N GLU A 332 -5.69 -17.78 24.81
CA GLU A 332 -5.02 -16.48 24.73
C GLU A 332 -4.04 -16.43 23.55
N GLU A 333 -3.35 -17.54 23.24
CA GLU A 333 -2.47 -17.65 22.06
C GLU A 333 -3.27 -17.50 20.76
N GLN A 334 -4.46 -18.10 20.66
CA GLN A 334 -5.32 -17.94 19.49
C GLN A 334 -5.84 -16.51 19.37
N LYS A 335 -6.20 -15.86 20.48
CA LYS A 335 -6.60 -14.44 20.47
C LYS A 335 -5.48 -13.53 19.95
N GLU A 336 -4.22 -13.78 20.32
CA GLU A 336 -3.06 -13.05 19.79
C GLU A 336 -2.93 -13.19 18.26
N VAL A 337 -3.17 -14.38 17.72
CA VAL A 337 -3.13 -14.66 16.28
C VAL A 337 -4.21 -13.91 15.52
N PHE A 338 -5.40 -13.74 16.12
CA PHE A 338 -6.55 -13.08 15.51
C PHE A 338 -6.76 -11.63 15.97
N ARG A 339 -5.73 -10.96 16.46
CA ARG A 339 -5.80 -9.52 16.72
C ARG A 339 -6.15 -8.77 15.43
N THR A 340 -7.08 -7.84 15.54
CA THR A 340 -7.38 -6.91 14.44
C THR A 340 -6.25 -5.89 14.27
N ALA A 341 -6.20 -5.22 13.13
CA ALA A 341 -5.22 -4.17 12.85
C ALA A 341 -5.14 -3.10 13.95
N PHE A 342 -6.26 -2.79 14.59
CA PHE A 342 -6.35 -1.80 15.67
C PHE A 342 -5.85 -2.31 17.04
N GLU A 343 -5.62 -3.62 17.17
CA GLU A 343 -5.14 -4.28 18.38
C GLU A 343 -3.66 -4.67 18.26
N ILE A 344 -3.10 -4.60 17.05
CA ILE A 344 -1.70 -4.88 16.75
C ILE A 344 -0.86 -3.64 17.07
N ASN A 345 0.32 -3.86 17.67
CA ASN A 345 1.29 -2.81 17.88
C ASN A 345 1.80 -2.26 16.53
N GLN A 346 1.60 -0.97 16.28
CA GLN A 346 1.95 -0.36 14.99
C GLN A 346 3.46 -0.26 14.74
N PHE A 347 4.29 -0.35 15.77
CA PHE A 347 5.74 -0.52 15.58
C PHE A 347 6.07 -1.84 14.87
N ASP A 348 5.31 -2.92 15.12
CA ASP A 348 5.50 -4.19 14.42
C ASP A 348 5.11 -4.09 12.95
N VAL A 349 4.07 -3.32 12.63
CA VAL A 349 3.68 -3.02 11.24
C VAL A 349 4.85 -2.32 10.52
N ILE A 350 5.44 -1.29 11.13
CA ILE A 350 6.60 -0.57 10.58
C ILE A 350 7.82 -1.50 10.42
N ARG A 351 8.15 -2.30 11.45
CA ARG A 351 9.30 -3.22 11.42
C ARG A 351 9.18 -4.28 10.33
N LEU A 352 8.01 -4.89 10.19
CA LEU A 352 7.73 -5.85 9.12
C LEU A 352 7.83 -5.18 7.74
N ALA A 353 7.31 -3.96 7.60
CA ALA A 353 7.39 -3.19 6.37
C ALA A 353 8.84 -2.85 5.98
N ALA A 354 9.65 -2.39 6.93
CA ALA A 354 11.06 -2.11 6.73
C ALA A 354 11.84 -3.37 6.31
N ALA A 355 11.60 -4.51 7.00
CA ALA A 355 12.27 -5.77 6.71
C ALA A 355 12.01 -6.27 5.27
N ARG A 356 10.73 -6.28 4.81
CA ARG A 356 10.40 -6.68 3.43
C ARG A 356 10.75 -5.61 2.40
N GLY A 357 10.74 -4.32 2.78
CA GLY A 357 11.13 -3.21 1.91
C GLY A 357 12.53 -3.36 1.32
N LYS A 358 13.44 -4.04 2.00
CA LYS A 358 14.78 -4.37 1.50
C LYS A 358 14.79 -5.29 0.28
N HIS A 359 13.70 -6.00 0.04
CA HIS A 359 13.54 -6.92 -1.09
C HIS A 359 12.68 -6.32 -2.21
N LEU A 360 12.07 -5.16 -1.99
CA LEU A 360 11.32 -4.43 -3.00
C LEU A 360 12.22 -3.44 -3.75
N ASP A 361 11.96 -3.23 -5.03
CA ASP A 361 12.61 -2.16 -5.82
C ASP A 361 11.70 -0.95 -6.02
N GLN A 362 10.45 -1.06 -5.60
CA GLN A 362 9.51 0.02 -5.37
C GLN A 362 9.06 -0.03 -3.90
N TRP A 363 7.79 0.24 -3.60
CA TRP A 363 7.32 0.28 -2.22
C TRP A 363 6.06 -0.56 -2.00
N GLN A 364 5.35 -0.28 -0.94
CA GLN A 364 4.16 -0.97 -0.48
C GLN A 364 3.13 0.04 0.03
N SER A 365 1.84 -0.20 -0.22
CA SER A 365 0.75 0.60 0.31
C SER A 365 0.58 0.33 1.81
N LEU A 366 1.42 1.00 2.62
CA LEU A 366 1.55 0.77 4.05
C LEU A 366 0.56 1.64 4.83
N ASN A 367 -0.43 1.00 5.43
CA ASN A 367 -1.40 1.64 6.31
C ASN A 367 -0.99 1.54 7.78
N LEU A 368 -1.44 2.52 8.59
CA LEU A 368 -1.37 2.48 10.04
C LEU A 368 -2.77 2.50 10.65
N PHE A 369 -2.94 1.88 11.80
CA PHE A 369 -4.24 1.67 12.42
C PHE A 369 -4.20 2.02 13.90
N PHE A 370 -5.06 2.94 14.33
CA PHE A 370 -5.12 3.38 15.72
C PHE A 370 -6.52 3.23 16.29
N ALA A 371 -6.62 2.77 17.53
CA ALA A 371 -7.89 2.66 18.22
C ALA A 371 -8.52 4.05 18.48
N ALA A 372 -9.82 4.08 18.76
CA ALA A 372 -10.46 5.31 19.21
C ALA A 372 -9.86 5.77 20.55
N GLY A 373 -9.45 7.03 20.63
CA GLY A 373 -8.83 7.57 21.85
C GLY A 373 -7.41 7.08 22.12
N GLU A 374 -6.71 6.59 21.08
CA GLU A 374 -5.31 6.21 21.18
C GLU A 374 -4.44 7.37 21.67
N ASP A 375 -3.40 7.07 22.41
CA ASP A 375 -2.47 8.06 22.95
C ASP A 375 -1.73 8.82 21.83
N GLU A 376 -1.80 10.16 21.85
CA GLU A 376 -1.17 11.00 20.83
C GLU A 376 0.36 10.85 20.80
N GLY A 377 0.96 10.57 21.97
CA GLY A 377 2.38 10.30 22.09
C GLY A 377 2.77 9.02 21.36
N TYR A 378 1.98 7.95 21.52
CA TYR A 378 2.17 6.69 20.80
C TYR A 378 2.03 6.88 19.28
N ILE A 379 0.98 7.59 18.82
CA ILE A 379 0.79 7.90 17.40
C ILE A 379 2.00 8.65 16.84
N SER A 380 2.47 9.66 17.57
CA SER A 380 3.65 10.45 17.18
C SER A 380 4.92 9.60 17.12
N GLU A 381 5.18 8.74 18.12
CA GLU A 381 6.37 7.89 18.14
C GLU A 381 6.38 6.85 17.01
N VAL A 382 5.25 6.25 16.67
CA VAL A 382 5.12 5.34 15.50
C VAL A 382 5.47 6.07 14.20
N HIS A 383 4.99 7.31 14.01
CA HIS A 383 5.32 8.09 12.83
C HIS A 383 6.78 8.54 12.82
N LYS A 384 7.34 8.92 13.96
CA LYS A 384 8.77 9.23 14.07
C LYS A 384 9.65 8.02 13.73
N GLU A 385 9.29 6.82 14.19
CA GLU A 385 9.98 5.59 13.79
C GLU A 385 10.01 5.45 12.26
N ALA A 386 8.88 5.68 11.58
CA ALA A 386 8.83 5.64 10.11
C ALA A 386 9.65 6.76 9.45
N PHE A 387 9.66 7.97 10.04
CA PHE A 387 10.44 9.10 9.52
C PHE A 387 11.94 8.86 9.64
N LEU A 388 12.38 8.23 10.73
CA LEU A 388 13.80 7.95 10.99
C LEU A 388 14.31 6.69 10.32
N ASN A 389 13.44 5.73 10.06
CA ASN A 389 13.82 4.46 9.46
C ASN A 389 14.11 4.62 7.96
N GLU A 390 15.35 4.40 7.57
CA GLU A 390 15.80 4.52 6.18
C GLU A 390 15.13 3.53 5.22
N ASP A 391 14.58 2.44 5.75
CA ASP A 391 13.92 1.40 4.97
C ASP A 391 12.43 1.67 4.73
N ILE A 392 11.85 2.76 5.28
CA ILE A 392 10.48 3.18 5.05
C ILE A 392 10.46 4.31 4.02
N LEU A 393 9.83 4.08 2.86
CA LEU A 393 9.79 5.05 1.76
C LEU A 393 8.50 5.89 1.70
N GLY A 394 7.46 5.44 2.41
CA GLY A 394 6.18 6.16 2.44
C GLY A 394 5.19 5.56 3.44
N LEU A 395 4.18 6.34 3.79
CA LEU A 395 3.01 5.94 4.58
C LEU A 395 1.75 6.35 3.84
N TYR A 396 0.85 5.39 3.65
CA TYR A 396 -0.38 5.57 2.91
C TYR A 396 -1.52 6.08 3.81
N TYR A 397 -2.59 5.35 4.01
CA TYR A 397 -3.68 5.76 4.89
C TYR A 397 -3.34 5.59 6.37
N ILE A 398 -4.03 6.39 7.17
CA ILE A 398 -4.23 6.11 8.58
C ILE A 398 -5.70 5.76 8.78
N TYR A 399 -5.95 4.71 9.51
CA TYR A 399 -7.29 4.32 9.93
C TYR A 399 -7.42 4.58 11.42
N SER A 400 -8.43 5.37 11.81
CA SER A 400 -8.77 5.60 13.22
C SER A 400 -10.21 5.26 13.47
N ARG A 401 -10.49 4.53 14.54
CA ARG A 401 -11.87 4.25 14.95
C ARG A 401 -12.59 5.48 15.48
N ALA A 402 -11.88 6.53 15.87
CA ALA A 402 -12.47 7.83 16.22
C ALA A 402 -13.07 8.56 14.99
N GLY A 403 -12.48 8.34 13.80
CA GLY A 403 -12.93 8.92 12.52
C GLY A 403 -13.98 8.12 11.75
N ILE A 404 -14.47 6.99 12.27
CA ILE A 404 -15.40 6.09 11.56
C ILE A 404 -16.73 6.75 11.16
N GLN A 405 -17.12 7.85 11.78
CA GLN A 405 -18.30 8.60 11.32
C GLN A 405 -18.04 9.38 10.02
N ALA A 406 -16.81 9.74 9.73
CA ALA A 406 -16.41 10.40 8.47
C ALA A 406 -16.04 9.40 7.36
N SER A 407 -15.56 8.23 7.69
CA SER A 407 -15.05 7.24 6.72
C SER A 407 -16.07 6.18 6.28
N LYS A 408 -17.36 6.50 6.28
CA LYS A 408 -18.31 5.73 5.44
C LYS A 408 -18.09 5.97 3.94
N GLY A 409 -17.15 6.83 3.59
CA GLY A 409 -16.59 6.97 2.27
C GLY A 409 -15.67 5.80 1.98
N GLU A 410 -16.13 4.84 1.21
CA GLU A 410 -15.32 3.85 0.54
C GLU A 410 -14.17 4.54 -0.16
N CYS A 411 -12.96 4.02 -0.03
CA CYS A 411 -11.82 4.54 -0.79
C CYS A 411 -12.14 4.38 -2.28
N SER A 412 -12.65 5.44 -2.88
CA SER A 412 -13.01 5.46 -4.30
C SER A 412 -11.83 5.18 -5.24
N ALA A 413 -10.61 5.19 -4.71
CA ALA A 413 -9.41 4.86 -5.46
C ALA A 413 -9.08 3.35 -5.46
N CYS A 414 -9.66 2.58 -4.52
CA CYS A 414 -9.41 1.15 -4.38
C CYS A 414 -10.58 0.28 -4.88
N GLU A 415 -11.70 0.90 -5.29
CA GLU A 415 -12.78 0.27 -6.05
C GLU A 415 -12.45 0.32 -7.57
#